data_3be957eb77ec438535e1b3d5e5f69664
#
_entry.id   3be957eb77ec438535e1b3d5e5f69664
#
_cell.length_a   1.000
_cell.length_b   1.000
_cell.length_c   1.000
_cell.angle_alpha   90.00
_cell.angle_beta   90.00
_cell.angle_gamma   90.00
#
_symmetry.space_group_name_H-M   'P 1'
#
loop_
_entity.id
_entity.type
_entity.pdbx_description
1 polymer ?
#
loop_
_entity_poly.entity_id
_entity_poly.type
_entity_poly.pdbx_seq_one_letter_code
_entity_poly.pdbx_strand_id
1 'polypeptide(L)'
;MNTAFRGEFNIHGYSYGRGDKAACIVGSMRGNEYQQLYMCSLLAQRLAEIEAQGDVVAGKEILLIPTLNYSSMNAEKKKWISDDSDINRSFPGNIEGTATSRIAATLMDRVKDYTYGIQFASFYLQGISIPHVRMMETGTESTSLANLFGMPYVLTGDTRSFDTATLNYNWQKMGTQAFSVYSATTDTLD
;
A
#
# COMPACT_ATOMS: atom_id res chain seq x y z
N MET A 1 15.14 -2.83 11.37
CA MET A 1 16.06 -1.79 10.83
C MET A 1 16.54 -0.89 11.95
N ASN A 2 17.85 -0.62 12.04
CA ASN A 2 18.34 0.36 13.01
C ASN A 2 18.12 1.78 12.50
N THR A 3 17.47 2.61 13.30
CA THR A 3 17.28 4.03 13.02
C THR A 3 18.48 4.83 13.56
N ALA A 4 18.67 6.07 13.08
CA ALA A 4 19.69 6.99 13.58
C ALA A 4 19.55 7.29 15.10
N PHE A 5 18.42 6.99 15.70
CA PHE A 5 18.10 7.21 17.12
C PHE A 5 18.17 5.94 17.99
N ARG A 6 18.91 4.93 17.60
CA ARG A 6 19.11 3.67 18.33
C ARG A 6 17.83 2.81 18.53
N GLY A 7 16.76 3.05 17.79
CA GLY A 7 15.55 2.23 17.83
C GLY A 7 15.44 1.34 16.59
N GLU A 8 14.88 0.15 16.74
CA GLU A 8 14.44 -0.66 15.60
C GLU A 8 13.16 -0.08 15.03
N PHE A 9 13.10 0.08 13.69
CA PHE A 9 11.87 0.39 13.01
C PHE A 9 11.26 -0.91 12.48
N ASN A 10 10.09 -1.26 12.99
CA ASN A 10 9.38 -2.48 12.61
C ASN A 10 8.12 -2.13 11.82
N ILE A 11 7.92 -2.80 10.69
CA ILE A 11 6.67 -2.77 9.93
C ILE A 11 5.90 -4.01 10.33
N HIS A 12 4.67 -3.81 10.79
CA HIS A 12 3.78 -4.88 11.18
C HIS A 12 2.82 -5.23 10.05
N GLY A 13 2.63 -6.52 9.81
CA GLY A 13 1.67 -7.05 8.86
C GLY A 13 0.96 -8.27 9.43
N TYR A 14 -0.22 -8.53 8.92
CA TYR A 14 -1.04 -9.69 9.25
C TYR A 14 -1.09 -10.60 8.02
N SER A 15 -0.80 -11.88 8.21
CA SER A 15 -0.96 -12.90 7.17
C SER A 15 -2.20 -13.74 7.46
N TYR A 16 -3.00 -13.97 6.42
CA TYR A 16 -4.19 -14.82 6.44
C TYR A 16 -4.02 -15.93 5.41
N GLY A 17 -4.31 -17.16 5.81
CA GLY A 17 -3.99 -18.35 5.03
C GLY A 17 -2.50 -18.67 4.99
N ARG A 18 -2.12 -19.68 4.22
CA ARG A 18 -0.73 -20.11 4.04
C ARG A 18 -0.52 -20.69 2.65
N GLY A 19 0.60 -20.37 2.02
CA GLY A 19 0.97 -20.91 0.72
C GLY A 19 1.53 -19.87 -0.23
N ASP A 20 1.08 -19.90 -1.49
CA ASP A 20 1.52 -18.96 -2.51
C ASP A 20 1.08 -17.54 -2.18
N LYS A 21 1.93 -16.58 -2.47
CA LYS A 21 1.68 -15.15 -2.31
C LYS A 21 0.57 -14.66 -3.25
N ALA A 22 -0.68 -14.70 -2.79
CA ALA A 22 -1.85 -14.35 -3.61
C ALA A 22 -2.10 -12.85 -3.64
N ALA A 23 -2.29 -12.20 -2.50
CA ALA A 23 -2.57 -10.78 -2.45
C ALA A 23 -1.78 -10.08 -1.35
N CYS A 24 -1.24 -8.90 -1.65
CA CYS A 24 -0.66 -8.00 -0.68
C CYS A 24 -1.42 -6.68 -0.65
N ILE A 25 -1.86 -6.28 0.53
CA ILE A 25 -2.62 -5.06 0.76
C ILE A 25 -1.79 -4.13 1.62
N VAL A 26 -1.54 -2.92 1.14
CA VAL A 26 -0.78 -1.89 1.86
C VAL A 26 -1.69 -0.69 2.10
N GLY A 27 -1.87 -0.36 3.36
CA GLY A 27 -2.68 0.76 3.81
C GLY A 27 -1.92 2.08 3.83
N SER A 28 -1.96 2.75 4.95
CA SER A 28 -1.37 4.07 5.15
C SER A 28 0.15 4.06 4.95
N MET A 29 0.63 4.85 4.01
CA MET A 29 2.06 5.09 3.77
C MET A 29 2.51 6.44 4.33
N ARG A 30 1.59 7.40 4.43
CA ARG A 30 1.81 8.76 4.94
C ARG A 30 1.18 8.91 6.31
N GLY A 31 1.74 9.78 7.13
CA GLY A 31 1.26 9.94 8.50
C GLY A 31 -0.07 10.68 8.65
N ASN A 32 -0.65 11.19 7.58
CA ASN A 32 -1.98 11.78 7.57
C ASN A 32 -3.06 10.89 6.92
N GLU A 33 -2.73 9.65 6.60
CA GLU A 33 -3.64 8.72 5.92
C GLU A 33 -4.45 7.90 6.94
N TYR A 34 -5.25 8.57 7.77
CA TYR A 34 -6.05 7.94 8.83
C TYR A 34 -7.18 7.09 8.27
N GLN A 35 -7.83 7.53 7.19
CA GLN A 35 -8.89 6.77 6.54
C GLN A 35 -8.36 5.43 5.99
N GLN A 36 -7.17 5.42 5.39
CA GLN A 36 -6.55 4.22 4.86
C GLN A 36 -6.20 3.22 5.98
N LEU A 37 -5.74 3.71 7.13
CA LEU A 37 -5.50 2.88 8.30
C LEU A 37 -6.81 2.30 8.84
N TYR A 38 -7.86 3.12 8.93
CA TYR A 38 -9.17 2.68 9.40
C TYR A 38 -9.78 1.59 8.49
N MET A 39 -9.75 1.80 7.19
CA MET A 39 -10.16 0.78 6.21
C MET A 39 -9.40 -0.53 6.40
N CYS A 40 -8.09 -0.47 6.62
CA CYS A 40 -7.29 -1.66 6.90
C CYS A 40 -7.69 -2.34 8.21
N SER A 41 -8.09 -1.59 9.24
CA SER A 41 -8.53 -2.19 10.51
C SER A 41 -9.83 -2.97 10.35
N LEU A 42 -10.78 -2.45 9.57
CA LEU A 42 -12.02 -3.15 9.23
C LEU A 42 -11.74 -4.40 8.37
N LEU A 43 -10.85 -4.25 7.39
CA LEU A 43 -10.46 -5.37 6.53
C LEU A 43 -9.74 -6.47 7.32
N ALA A 44 -8.89 -6.12 8.28
CA ALA A 44 -8.22 -7.09 9.16
C ALA A 44 -9.22 -7.94 9.94
N GLN A 45 -10.26 -7.31 10.51
CA GLN A 45 -11.32 -8.02 11.21
C GLN A 45 -12.06 -8.98 10.27
N ARG A 46 -12.43 -8.49 9.08
CA ARG A 46 -13.15 -9.30 8.11
C ARG A 46 -12.31 -10.47 7.57
N LEU A 47 -11.02 -10.27 7.31
CA LEU A 47 -10.13 -11.34 6.89
C LEU A 47 -9.92 -12.40 7.99
N ALA A 48 -9.86 -11.98 9.25
CA ALA A 48 -9.79 -12.92 10.37
C ALA A 48 -11.06 -13.78 10.49
N GLU A 49 -12.24 -13.18 10.26
CA GLU A 49 -13.52 -13.94 10.22
C GLU A 49 -13.52 -14.97 9.07
N ILE A 50 -13.12 -14.55 7.87
CA ILE A 50 -13.05 -15.40 6.68
C ILE A 50 -12.07 -16.56 6.92
N GLU A 51 -10.91 -16.28 7.51
CA GLU A 51 -9.94 -17.34 7.86
C GLU A 51 -10.50 -18.31 8.90
N ALA A 52 -11.17 -17.80 9.94
CA ALA A 52 -11.78 -18.63 10.99
C ALA A 52 -12.91 -19.54 10.43
N GLN A 53 -13.58 -19.09 9.36
CA GLN A 53 -14.60 -19.88 8.65
C GLN A 53 -14.01 -20.91 7.68
N GLY A 54 -12.69 -20.84 7.41
CA GLY A 54 -12.01 -21.70 6.45
C GLY A 54 -12.23 -21.28 4.99
N ASP A 55 -12.68 -20.07 4.75
CA ASP A 55 -13.03 -19.56 3.41
C ASP A 55 -11.84 -18.91 2.68
N VAL A 56 -10.66 -18.84 3.31
CA VAL A 56 -9.44 -18.49 2.60
C VAL A 56 -9.06 -19.64 1.65
N VAL A 57 -8.83 -19.32 0.39
CA VAL A 57 -8.49 -20.34 -0.62
C VAL A 57 -7.26 -21.13 -0.17
N ALA A 58 -7.40 -22.45 -0.13
CA ALA A 58 -6.35 -23.36 0.29
C ALA A 58 -5.06 -23.15 -0.52
N GLY A 59 -3.91 -23.11 0.15
CA GLY A 59 -2.62 -22.90 -0.48
C GLY A 59 -2.35 -21.45 -0.92
N LYS A 60 -3.13 -20.49 -0.45
CA LYS A 60 -2.94 -19.06 -0.74
C LYS A 60 -2.71 -18.25 0.54
N GLU A 61 -1.88 -17.22 0.43
CA GLU A 61 -1.59 -16.24 1.49
C GLU A 61 -2.07 -14.85 1.09
N ILE A 62 -2.71 -14.16 2.02
CA ILE A 62 -3.02 -12.73 1.93
C ILE A 62 -2.19 -12.01 3.00
N LEU A 63 -1.39 -11.01 2.60
CA LEU A 63 -0.64 -10.15 3.50
C LEU A 63 -1.32 -8.78 3.58
N LEU A 64 -1.66 -8.34 4.78
CA LEU A 64 -2.18 -7.00 5.04
C LEU A 64 -1.15 -6.22 5.88
N ILE A 65 -0.71 -5.06 5.39
CA ILE A 65 0.16 -4.11 6.08
C ILE A 65 -0.64 -2.82 6.31
N PRO A 66 -1.22 -2.60 7.50
CA PRO A 66 -2.15 -1.49 7.73
C PRO A 66 -1.50 -0.11 7.64
N THR A 67 -0.28 0.03 8.11
CA THR A 67 0.48 1.27 8.05
C THR A 67 1.97 1.02 7.99
N LEU A 68 2.66 1.87 7.23
CA LEU A 68 4.13 1.92 7.20
C LEU A 68 4.69 3.01 8.11
N ASN A 69 3.92 4.06 8.36
CA ASN A 69 4.46 5.31 8.92
C ASN A 69 3.75 5.74 10.21
N TYR A 70 3.65 4.82 11.15
CA TYR A 70 3.03 5.08 12.46
C TYR A 70 3.75 6.23 13.22
N SER A 71 5.07 6.37 13.06
CA SER A 71 5.84 7.42 13.72
C SER A 71 5.41 8.82 13.26
N SER A 72 5.25 9.02 11.95
CA SER A 72 4.80 10.30 11.40
C SER A 72 3.31 10.55 11.68
N MET A 73 2.52 9.49 11.74
CA MET A 73 1.11 9.57 12.12
C MET A 73 0.94 10.09 13.56
N ASN A 74 1.70 9.55 14.50
CA ASN A 74 1.70 10.02 15.88
C ASN A 74 2.18 11.47 16.04
N ALA A 75 2.97 11.96 15.09
CA ALA A 75 3.47 13.34 15.05
C ALA A 75 2.66 14.24 14.11
N GLU A 76 1.56 13.76 13.55
CA GLU A 76 0.69 14.46 12.58
C GLU A 76 1.48 14.99 11.36
N LYS A 77 2.50 14.23 10.92
CA LYS A 77 3.35 14.58 9.79
C LYS A 77 3.02 13.73 8.57
N LYS A 78 2.73 14.36 7.43
CA LYS A 78 2.48 13.66 6.17
C LYS A 78 3.70 12.85 5.72
N LYS A 79 4.86 13.46 5.74
CA LYS A 79 6.13 12.86 5.33
C LYS A 79 6.83 12.14 6.48
N TRP A 80 7.82 11.33 6.14
CA TRP A 80 8.64 10.64 7.12
C TRP A 80 9.47 11.61 7.97
N ILE A 81 9.43 11.45 9.28
CA ILE A 81 10.10 12.37 10.25
C ILE A 81 11.61 12.31 10.09
N SER A 82 12.16 11.15 9.71
CA SER A 82 13.60 10.92 9.68
C SER A 82 14.34 11.73 8.61
N ASP A 83 13.72 11.98 7.46
CA ASP A 83 14.37 12.59 6.30
C ASP A 83 13.44 13.45 5.44
N ASP A 84 12.26 13.80 5.95
CA ASP A 84 11.22 14.60 5.30
C ASP A 84 10.81 14.07 3.90
N SER A 85 10.91 12.76 3.69
CA SER A 85 10.65 12.12 2.41
C SER A 85 9.24 11.51 2.34
N ASP A 86 8.68 11.46 1.14
CA ASP A 86 7.46 10.69 0.84
C ASP A 86 7.85 9.30 0.38
N ILE A 87 7.51 8.26 1.15
CA ILE A 87 7.85 6.89 0.79
C ILE A 87 7.25 6.47 -0.55
N ASN A 88 6.04 6.96 -0.91
CA ASN A 88 5.44 6.67 -2.21
C ASN A 88 6.07 7.48 -3.36
N ARG A 89 7.26 8.03 -3.14
CA ARG A 89 8.18 8.63 -4.12
C ARG A 89 9.59 8.08 -3.97
N SER A 90 9.74 6.94 -3.27
CA SER A 90 11.05 6.36 -2.96
C SER A 90 11.21 4.92 -3.44
N PHE A 91 10.19 4.33 -4.09
CA PHE A 91 10.26 2.97 -4.64
C PHE A 91 11.07 2.92 -5.95
N PRO A 92 11.76 1.79 -6.23
CA PRO A 92 11.83 0.55 -5.44
C PRO A 92 12.68 0.65 -4.18
N GLY A 93 13.30 1.79 -3.92
CA GLY A 93 14.18 2.03 -2.80
C GLY A 93 15.65 1.65 -3.08
N ASN A 94 16.50 1.99 -2.11
CA ASN A 94 17.92 1.63 -2.12
C ASN A 94 18.36 1.36 -0.66
N ILE A 95 18.91 0.18 -0.40
CA ILE A 95 19.34 -0.23 0.94
C ILE A 95 20.51 0.62 1.48
N GLU A 96 21.28 1.25 0.60
CA GLU A 96 22.37 2.16 0.95
C GLU A 96 21.91 3.65 0.99
N GLY A 97 20.62 3.90 0.73
CA GLY A 97 20.07 5.25 0.64
C GLY A 97 19.65 5.85 1.99
N THR A 98 18.82 6.89 1.92
CA THR A 98 18.20 7.54 3.08
C THR A 98 17.33 6.57 3.88
N ALA A 99 16.90 6.95 5.07
CA ALA A 99 16.06 6.08 5.92
C ALA A 99 14.79 5.64 5.18
N THR A 100 14.07 6.57 4.55
CA THR A 100 12.86 6.25 3.79
C THR A 100 13.16 5.36 2.58
N SER A 101 14.25 5.60 1.86
CA SER A 101 14.65 4.76 0.71
C SER A 101 14.98 3.33 1.13
N ARG A 102 15.63 3.14 2.28
CA ARG A 102 15.95 1.82 2.85
C ARG A 102 14.67 1.08 3.27
N ILE A 103 13.71 1.79 3.86
CA ILE A 103 12.40 1.23 4.21
C ILE A 103 11.65 0.80 2.95
N ALA A 104 11.65 1.64 1.91
CA ALA A 104 11.02 1.31 0.63
C ALA A 104 11.64 0.05 0.00
N ALA A 105 12.97 -0.08 0.01
CA ALA A 105 13.67 -1.26 -0.50
C ALA A 105 13.32 -2.53 0.30
N THR A 106 13.31 -2.45 1.64
CA THR A 106 12.95 -3.58 2.50
C THR A 106 11.51 -4.00 2.31
N LEU A 107 10.59 -3.03 2.20
CA LEU A 107 9.19 -3.31 1.90
C LEU A 107 9.06 -3.98 0.53
N MET A 108 9.69 -3.41 -0.50
CA MET A 108 9.62 -3.94 -1.86
C MET A 108 10.09 -5.39 -1.93
N ASP A 109 11.19 -5.71 -1.24
CA ASP A 109 11.69 -7.10 -1.17
C ASP A 109 10.66 -8.05 -0.52
N ARG A 110 9.91 -7.59 0.47
CA ARG A 110 8.88 -8.41 1.15
C ARG A 110 7.62 -8.60 0.32
N VAL A 111 7.19 -7.54 -0.42
CA VAL A 111 5.90 -7.51 -1.11
C VAL A 111 5.98 -7.83 -2.60
N LYS A 112 7.17 -7.97 -3.16
CA LYS A 112 7.35 -8.53 -4.50
C LYS A 112 6.85 -9.98 -4.54
N ASP A 113 6.55 -10.49 -5.69
CA ASP A 113 6.10 -11.87 -5.94
C ASP A 113 4.63 -12.15 -5.52
N TYR A 114 3.89 -11.19 -4.99
CA TYR A 114 2.45 -11.33 -4.85
C TYR A 114 1.75 -11.19 -6.21
N THR A 115 0.76 -12.05 -6.46
CA THR A 115 -0.03 -11.99 -7.70
C THR A 115 -0.78 -10.67 -7.80
N TYR A 116 -1.41 -10.24 -6.69
CA TYR A 116 -2.18 -9.01 -6.60
C TYR A 116 -1.59 -8.07 -5.56
N GLY A 117 -1.44 -6.80 -5.95
CA GLY A 117 -1.01 -5.72 -5.07
C GLY A 117 -2.09 -4.65 -4.94
N ILE A 118 -2.58 -4.39 -3.74
CA ILE A 118 -3.60 -3.39 -3.47
C ILE A 118 -3.00 -2.32 -2.55
N GLN A 119 -2.97 -1.09 -3.00
CA GLN A 119 -2.58 0.05 -2.19
C GLN A 119 -3.83 0.89 -1.89
N PHE A 120 -4.14 1.09 -0.62
CA PHE A 120 -5.07 2.16 -0.25
C PHE A 120 -4.34 3.50 -0.36
N ALA A 121 -4.74 4.29 -1.34
CA ALA A 121 -4.07 5.52 -1.72
C ALA A 121 -4.87 6.75 -1.30
N SER A 122 -4.18 7.87 -1.21
CA SER A 122 -4.77 9.17 -0.91
C SER A 122 -4.42 10.20 -1.97
N PHE A 123 -5.28 11.20 -2.12
CA PHE A 123 -4.94 12.37 -2.90
C PHE A 123 -3.87 13.20 -2.21
N TYR A 124 -3.05 13.86 -3.02
CA TYR A 124 -2.03 14.77 -2.51
C TYR A 124 -2.63 16.04 -1.92
N LEU A 125 -3.73 16.50 -2.51
CA LEU A 125 -4.48 17.68 -2.07
C LEU A 125 -5.53 17.29 -1.03
N GLN A 126 -5.81 18.18 -0.09
CA GLN A 126 -6.91 18.04 0.86
C GLN A 126 -8.25 18.23 0.15
N GLY A 127 -9.28 17.59 0.67
CA GLY A 127 -10.64 17.69 0.17
C GLY A 127 -11.32 16.34 -0.01
N ILE A 128 -12.54 16.40 -0.50
CA ILE A 128 -13.34 15.22 -0.83
C ILE A 128 -13.15 14.92 -2.31
N SER A 129 -12.86 13.68 -2.61
CA SER A 129 -12.69 13.18 -3.98
C SER A 129 -13.69 12.08 -4.30
N ILE A 130 -13.90 11.82 -5.58
CA ILE A 130 -14.72 10.68 -5.99
C ILE A 130 -13.91 9.40 -5.78
N PRO A 131 -14.42 8.38 -5.06
CA PRO A 131 -13.75 7.11 -4.90
C PRO A 131 -13.50 6.44 -6.26
N HIS A 132 -12.30 5.90 -6.45
CA HIS A 132 -11.95 5.23 -7.70
C HIS A 132 -10.78 4.25 -7.52
N VAL A 133 -10.62 3.37 -8.49
CA VAL A 133 -9.41 2.57 -8.64
C VAL A 133 -8.54 3.16 -9.73
N ARG A 134 -7.26 3.29 -9.48
CA ARG A 134 -6.28 3.74 -10.48
C ARG A 134 -5.24 2.67 -10.74
N MET A 135 -4.94 2.48 -12.02
CA MET A 135 -3.82 1.70 -12.51
C MET A 135 -2.94 2.58 -13.40
N MET A 136 -1.68 2.20 -13.56
CA MET A 136 -0.77 2.85 -14.51
C MET A 136 -0.69 2.01 -15.78
N GLU A 137 -0.61 2.66 -16.92
CA GLU A 137 -0.42 1.99 -18.21
C GLU A 137 1.03 1.50 -18.30
N THR A 138 1.24 0.24 -17.95
CA THR A 138 2.53 -0.45 -18.01
C THR A 138 2.49 -1.63 -18.98
N GLY A 139 1.32 -1.90 -19.59
CA GLY A 139 1.08 -3.03 -20.48
C GLY A 139 0.63 -4.31 -19.77
N THR A 140 0.46 -4.27 -18.46
CA THR A 140 0.02 -5.41 -17.63
C THR A 140 -1.25 -5.13 -16.82
N GLU A 141 -1.80 -3.95 -16.96
CA GLU A 141 -3.02 -3.52 -16.25
C GLU A 141 -4.25 -4.31 -16.69
N SER A 142 -5.15 -4.60 -15.74
CA SER A 142 -6.41 -5.30 -15.97
C SER A 142 -7.59 -4.51 -15.44
N THR A 143 -8.31 -3.85 -16.35
CA THR A 143 -9.53 -3.11 -16.01
C THR A 143 -10.64 -4.04 -15.52
N SER A 144 -10.69 -5.28 -16.01
CA SER A 144 -11.66 -6.29 -15.56
C SER A 144 -11.49 -6.60 -14.08
N LEU A 145 -10.24 -6.77 -13.62
CA LEU A 145 -9.94 -6.99 -12.21
C LEU A 145 -10.19 -5.74 -11.37
N ALA A 146 -9.88 -4.55 -11.90
CA ALA A 146 -10.15 -3.30 -11.22
C ALA A 146 -11.64 -3.06 -10.96
N ASN A 147 -12.52 -3.51 -11.86
CA ASN A 147 -13.98 -3.40 -11.69
C ASN A 147 -14.50 -4.24 -10.50
N LEU A 148 -13.77 -5.27 -10.06
CA LEU A 148 -14.16 -6.07 -8.90
C LEU A 148 -14.15 -5.29 -7.58
N PHE A 149 -13.48 -4.15 -7.51
CA PHE A 149 -13.50 -3.28 -6.33
C PHE A 149 -14.84 -2.55 -6.16
N GLY A 150 -15.75 -2.59 -7.15
CA GLY A 150 -17.07 -1.95 -7.08
C GLY A 150 -17.03 -0.42 -6.98
N MET A 151 -15.89 0.20 -7.31
CA MET A 151 -15.74 1.66 -7.28
C MET A 151 -16.46 2.32 -8.47
N PRO A 152 -16.97 3.57 -8.31
CA PRO A 152 -17.66 4.29 -9.37
C PRO A 152 -16.85 4.46 -10.65
N TYR A 153 -15.53 4.55 -10.52
CA TYR A 153 -14.62 4.76 -11.63
C TYR A 153 -13.38 3.88 -11.54
N VAL A 154 -12.94 3.42 -12.71
CA VAL A 154 -11.63 2.84 -12.93
C VAL A 154 -10.85 3.76 -13.85
N LEU A 155 -9.71 4.25 -13.39
CA LEU A 155 -8.86 5.17 -14.12
C LEU A 155 -7.57 4.47 -14.54
N THR A 156 -7.26 4.58 -15.82
CA THR A 156 -5.94 4.27 -16.35
C THR A 156 -5.29 5.55 -16.86
N GLY A 157 -4.01 5.59 -16.94
CA GLY A 157 -3.32 6.74 -17.47
C GLY A 157 -1.84 6.52 -17.69
N ASP A 158 -1.30 7.31 -18.61
CA ASP A 158 0.12 7.31 -18.95
C ASP A 158 0.99 7.45 -17.70
N THR A 159 2.07 6.71 -17.68
CA THR A 159 3.07 6.78 -16.62
C THR A 159 3.92 8.04 -16.77
N ARG A 160 3.90 8.90 -15.78
CA ARG A 160 4.75 10.10 -15.70
C ARG A 160 6.03 9.78 -14.95
N SER A 161 7.08 10.60 -15.11
CA SER A 161 8.37 10.39 -14.46
C SER A 161 8.26 10.20 -12.94
N PHE A 162 7.41 10.96 -12.27
CA PHE A 162 7.23 10.84 -10.82
C PHE A 162 6.43 9.59 -10.40
N ASP A 163 5.68 8.98 -11.30
CA ASP A 163 4.94 7.74 -11.02
C ASP A 163 5.89 6.55 -10.92
N THR A 164 7.04 6.59 -11.59
CA THR A 164 8.04 5.51 -11.58
C THR A 164 8.62 5.23 -10.20
N ALA A 165 8.49 6.16 -9.26
CA ALA A 165 8.94 6.02 -7.89
C ALA A 165 7.81 5.59 -6.92
N THR A 166 6.65 5.13 -7.41
CA THR A 166 5.54 4.66 -6.59
C THR A 166 5.58 3.15 -6.38
N LEU A 167 4.95 2.67 -5.30
CA LEU A 167 4.80 1.25 -5.04
C LEU A 167 4.03 0.56 -6.17
N ASN A 168 2.90 1.14 -6.61
CA ASN A 168 2.05 0.57 -7.65
C ASN A 168 2.82 0.33 -8.97
N TYR A 169 3.56 1.35 -9.44
CA TYR A 169 4.38 1.20 -10.65
C TYR A 169 5.40 0.08 -10.53
N ASN A 170 6.13 0.05 -9.42
CA ASN A 170 7.18 -0.97 -9.22
C ASN A 170 6.59 -2.38 -9.09
N TRP A 171 5.44 -2.55 -8.45
CA TRP A 171 4.71 -3.81 -8.45
C TRP A 171 4.37 -4.27 -9.88
N GLN A 172 3.76 -3.38 -10.69
CA GLN A 172 3.41 -3.72 -12.07
C GLN A 172 4.66 -4.08 -12.90
N LYS A 173 5.76 -3.34 -12.73
CA LYS A 173 7.04 -3.65 -13.41
C LYS A 173 7.65 -4.99 -12.99
N MET A 174 7.30 -5.50 -11.82
CA MET A 174 7.71 -6.81 -11.31
C MET A 174 6.68 -7.92 -11.60
N GLY A 175 5.63 -7.63 -12.35
CA GLY A 175 4.61 -8.60 -12.77
C GLY A 175 3.40 -8.74 -11.84
N THR A 176 3.32 -7.98 -10.75
CA THR A 176 2.16 -7.94 -9.88
C THR A 176 1.01 -7.17 -10.53
N GLN A 177 -0.21 -7.68 -10.50
CA GLN A 177 -1.41 -6.94 -10.87
C GLN A 177 -1.73 -5.93 -9.76
N ALA A 178 -1.35 -4.67 -9.95
CA ALA A 178 -1.38 -3.66 -8.90
C ALA A 178 -2.47 -2.60 -9.09
N PHE A 179 -3.15 -2.29 -7.99
CA PHE A 179 -4.28 -1.37 -7.94
C PHE A 179 -4.08 -0.33 -6.83
N SER A 180 -4.31 0.94 -7.14
CA SER A 180 -4.40 2.00 -6.14
C SER A 180 -5.88 2.34 -5.92
N VAL A 181 -6.38 2.07 -4.73
CA VAL A 181 -7.78 2.33 -4.34
C VAL A 181 -7.83 3.64 -3.58
N TYR A 182 -8.56 4.60 -4.12
CA TYR A 182 -8.74 5.94 -3.54
C TYR A 182 -10.10 6.02 -2.86
N SER A 183 -10.11 6.33 -1.56
CA SER A 183 -11.31 6.70 -0.81
C SER A 183 -11.70 8.16 -1.03
N ALA A 184 -12.89 8.55 -0.56
CA ALA A 184 -13.35 9.92 -0.68
C ALA A 184 -12.51 10.91 0.16
N THR A 185 -12.07 10.47 1.32
CA THR A 185 -11.31 11.28 2.30
C THR A 185 -9.95 10.67 2.60
N THR A 186 -9.08 11.43 3.26
CA THR A 186 -7.71 11.01 3.61
C THR A 186 -7.44 11.14 5.10
N ASP A 187 -7.66 12.31 5.64
CA ASP A 187 -7.32 12.73 7.00
C ASP A 187 -8.52 12.82 7.94
N THR A 188 -9.70 12.47 7.45
CA THR A 188 -10.94 12.33 8.21
C THR A 188 -11.52 10.94 8.04
N LEU A 189 -12.22 10.45 9.05
CA LEU A 189 -12.90 9.15 8.99
C LEU A 189 -14.32 9.33 8.49
N ASP A 190 -14.73 8.50 7.55
CA ASP A 190 -16.10 8.35 7.03
C ASP A 190 -16.68 7.00 7.45
#